data_ea3db9613b8818dea37307665b343c63
#
_entry.id   ea3db9613b8818dea37307665b343c63
#
_cell.length_a   1.000
_cell.length_b   1.000
_cell.length_c   1.000
_cell.angle_alpha   90.00
_cell.angle_beta   90.00
_cell.angle_gamma   90.00
#
_symmetry.space_group_name_H-M   'P 1'
#
loop_
_entity.id
_entity.type
_entity.pdbx_description
1 polymer ?
#
loop_
_entity_poly.entity_id
_entity_poly.type
_entity_poly.pdbx_seq_one_letter_code
_entity_poly.pdbx_strand_id
1 'polypeptide(L)'
;MAGESFDVNWTDVELINQPTDMTCWAASAAMVVGWRDRLSLDPAAIVAGSGAWATYSGGLAPANVPAFADAWKLTQESPQSYTIDGLRELLQSKGPLWVGAAVPGLHAIVITGLYSDGTDDNTFVRINDPWDRDPGTPGNAGAYLDTHDHGTQYVLTLQQFAQEYEAAADFPNVNIQILHPEGR
;
A
#
# COMPACT_ATOMS: atom_id res chain seq x y z
N MET A 1 -9.90 22.30 -17.54
CA MET A 1 -9.38 23.35 -16.63
C MET A 1 -8.38 22.66 -15.72
N ALA A 2 -7.19 23.22 -15.53
CA ALA A 2 -6.25 22.66 -14.55
C ALA A 2 -6.89 22.76 -13.16
N GLY A 3 -6.78 21.69 -12.39
CA GLY A 3 -7.20 21.65 -11.00
C GLY A 3 -6.26 22.48 -10.10
N GLU A 4 -6.50 22.45 -8.80
CA GLU A 4 -5.61 23.07 -7.81
C GLU A 4 -4.39 22.16 -7.56
N SER A 5 -3.20 22.75 -7.48
CA SER A 5 -2.00 22.01 -7.06
C SER A 5 -2.09 21.63 -5.59
N PHE A 6 -1.62 20.44 -5.25
CA PHE A 6 -1.63 19.94 -3.87
C PHE A 6 -0.46 18.99 -3.59
N ASP A 7 -0.16 18.81 -2.32
CA ASP A 7 0.81 17.81 -1.84
C ASP A 7 0.32 17.22 -0.51
N VAL A 8 -0.03 15.94 -0.52
CA VAL A 8 -0.29 15.11 0.67
C VAL A 8 0.91 14.19 0.85
N ASN A 9 1.57 14.27 2.01
CA ASN A 9 2.81 13.51 2.23
C ASN A 9 2.95 13.10 3.71
N TRP A 10 2.82 11.81 3.98
CA TRP A 10 3.01 11.20 5.29
C TRP A 10 4.46 10.71 5.42
N THR A 11 5.39 11.65 5.66
CA THR A 11 6.83 11.38 5.71
C THR A 11 7.27 10.61 6.96
N ASP A 12 6.40 10.51 7.95
CA ASP A 12 6.62 9.81 9.21
C ASP A 12 6.19 8.33 9.18
N VAL A 13 5.88 7.81 7.99
CA VAL A 13 5.64 6.37 7.77
C VAL A 13 6.99 5.67 7.63
N GLU A 14 7.34 4.83 8.59
CA GLU A 14 8.55 4.01 8.53
C GLU A 14 8.48 3.02 7.36
N LEU A 15 9.55 2.94 6.54
CA LEU A 15 9.66 1.87 5.55
C LEU A 15 10.10 0.57 6.24
N ILE A 16 9.28 -0.46 6.14
CA ILE A 16 9.54 -1.77 6.74
C ILE A 16 9.58 -2.81 5.63
N ASN A 17 10.71 -3.50 5.50
CA ASN A 17 10.86 -4.58 4.52
C ASN A 17 10.07 -5.83 4.91
N GLN A 18 9.67 -6.62 3.92
CA GLN A 18 9.09 -7.93 4.13
C GLN A 18 10.19 -8.96 4.37
N PRO A 19 10.12 -9.76 5.45
CA PRO A 19 11.16 -10.76 5.73
C PRO A 19 11.15 -11.98 4.81
N THR A 20 10.07 -12.23 4.09
CA THR A 20 9.88 -13.36 3.16
C THR A 20 9.01 -12.95 1.99
N ASP A 21 9.02 -13.73 0.91
CA ASP A 21 8.16 -13.53 -0.28
C ASP A 21 6.66 -13.44 0.04
N MET A 22 6.23 -13.97 1.19
CA MET A 22 4.83 -14.11 1.55
C MET A 22 4.36 -13.10 2.60
N THR A 23 5.23 -12.21 3.10
CA THR A 23 4.93 -11.33 4.24
C THR A 23 4.72 -9.86 3.87
N CYS A 24 4.55 -9.53 2.58
CA CYS A 24 4.28 -8.17 2.13
C CYS A 24 3.07 -7.53 2.84
N TRP A 25 2.00 -8.28 3.03
CA TRP A 25 0.79 -7.82 3.72
C TRP A 25 1.05 -7.42 5.17
N ALA A 26 1.88 -8.19 5.86
CA ALA A 26 2.22 -7.95 7.27
C ALA A 26 3.19 -6.76 7.42
N ALA A 27 4.19 -6.65 6.52
CA ALA A 27 5.11 -5.52 6.52
C ALA A 27 4.39 -4.21 6.19
N SER A 28 3.52 -4.20 5.17
CA SER A 28 2.68 -3.04 4.84
C SER A 28 1.74 -2.67 5.99
N ALA A 29 1.18 -3.66 6.70
CA ALA A 29 0.37 -3.39 7.88
C ALA A 29 1.19 -2.82 9.04
N ALA A 30 2.41 -3.32 9.25
CA ALA A 30 3.32 -2.81 10.26
C ALA A 30 3.63 -1.31 10.03
N MET A 31 3.81 -0.89 8.77
CA MET A 31 3.98 0.52 8.41
C MET A 31 2.75 1.37 8.79
N VAL A 32 1.54 0.93 8.39
CA VAL A 32 0.30 1.71 8.59
C VAL A 32 -0.14 1.73 10.06
N VAL A 33 -0.11 0.57 10.73
CA VAL A 33 -0.47 0.45 12.15
C VAL A 33 0.58 1.13 13.03
N GLY A 34 1.86 0.95 12.71
CA GLY A 34 2.96 1.62 13.40
C GLY A 34 2.87 3.13 13.32
N TRP A 35 2.55 3.67 12.14
CA TRP A 35 2.28 5.11 11.96
C TRP A 35 1.09 5.58 12.82
N ARG A 36 -0.02 4.84 12.83
CA ARG A 36 -1.20 5.16 13.65
C ARG A 36 -0.86 5.20 15.13
N ASP A 37 -0.18 4.18 15.62
CA ASP A 37 0.07 3.96 17.05
C ASP A 37 1.38 4.60 17.54
N ARG A 38 2.15 5.23 16.63
CA ARG A 38 3.43 5.91 16.88
C ARG A 38 4.50 5.00 17.47
N LEU A 39 4.64 3.84 16.88
CA LEU A 39 5.63 2.85 17.28
C LEU A 39 6.15 2.10 16.04
N SER A 40 7.36 1.54 16.14
CA SER A 40 7.87 0.60 15.13
C SER A 40 7.32 -0.79 15.42
N LEU A 41 6.78 -1.45 14.40
CA LEU A 41 6.20 -2.78 14.49
C LEU A 41 7.00 -3.76 13.64
N ASP A 42 7.28 -4.92 14.23
CA ASP A 42 7.81 -6.06 13.49
C ASP A 42 6.68 -6.75 12.69
N PRO A 43 6.85 -7.06 11.40
CA PRO A 43 5.89 -7.85 10.63
C PRO A 43 5.48 -9.17 11.31
N ALA A 44 6.38 -9.78 12.10
CA ALA A 44 6.04 -10.97 12.89
C ALA A 44 4.97 -10.71 13.95
N ALA A 45 4.93 -9.52 14.54
CA ALA A 45 3.89 -9.15 15.48
C ALA A 45 2.54 -9.01 14.78
N ILE A 46 2.53 -8.48 13.54
CA ILE A 46 1.32 -8.44 12.71
C ILE A 46 0.80 -9.84 12.43
N VAL A 47 1.66 -10.76 11.99
CA VAL A 47 1.28 -12.16 11.74
C VAL A 47 0.70 -12.80 13.01
N ALA A 48 1.38 -12.67 14.15
CA ALA A 48 0.95 -13.26 15.42
C ALA A 48 -0.40 -12.70 15.92
N GLY A 49 -0.66 -11.41 15.68
CA GLY A 49 -1.89 -10.73 16.08
C GLY A 49 -3.08 -10.94 15.14
N SER A 50 -2.87 -11.48 13.93
CA SER A 50 -3.91 -11.58 12.90
C SER A 50 -4.81 -12.81 13.02
N GLY A 51 -4.49 -13.77 13.87
CA GLY A 51 -5.29 -14.96 14.12
C GLY A 51 -4.69 -16.27 13.58
N ALA A 52 -5.38 -17.38 13.81
CA ALA A 52 -4.86 -18.73 13.54
C ALA A 52 -4.65 -19.04 12.04
N TRP A 53 -5.24 -18.28 11.14
CA TRP A 53 -5.04 -18.40 9.68
C TRP A 53 -3.72 -17.80 9.21
N ALA A 54 -3.17 -16.84 9.97
CA ALA A 54 -1.97 -16.10 9.59
C ALA A 54 -0.72 -16.91 9.90
N THR A 55 0.12 -17.10 8.90
CA THR A 55 1.41 -17.76 9.04
C THR A 55 2.51 -16.95 8.34
N TYR A 56 3.73 -17.08 8.82
CA TYR A 56 4.88 -16.39 8.25
C TYR A 56 5.22 -16.84 6.81
N SER A 57 4.83 -18.05 6.45
CA SER A 57 5.03 -18.64 5.13
C SER A 57 3.79 -18.54 4.23
N GLY A 58 2.69 -17.97 4.73
CA GLY A 58 1.44 -17.81 4.01
C GLY A 58 1.15 -16.34 3.68
N GLY A 59 0.63 -16.10 2.48
CA GLY A 59 0.13 -14.79 2.09
C GLY A 59 -1.24 -14.50 2.73
N LEU A 60 -1.71 -13.28 2.58
CA LEU A 60 -3.07 -12.88 2.96
C LEU A 60 -4.03 -13.26 1.84
N ALA A 61 -4.79 -14.34 2.03
CA ALA A 61 -5.85 -14.70 1.10
C ALA A 61 -6.98 -13.65 1.12
N PRO A 62 -7.62 -13.33 -0.02
CA PRO A 62 -8.70 -12.34 -0.09
C PRO A 62 -9.84 -12.60 0.92
N ALA A 63 -10.17 -13.85 1.18
CA ALA A 63 -11.18 -14.24 2.16
C ALA A 63 -10.82 -13.87 3.61
N ASN A 64 -9.54 -13.68 3.91
CA ASN A 64 -9.06 -13.33 5.25
C ASN A 64 -8.90 -11.82 5.46
N VAL A 65 -9.05 -11.01 4.42
CA VAL A 65 -8.90 -9.54 4.50
C VAL A 65 -9.84 -8.92 5.53
N PRO A 66 -11.12 -9.27 5.61
CA PRO A 66 -12.00 -8.73 6.66
C PRO A 66 -11.52 -9.06 8.08
N ALA A 67 -11.15 -10.32 8.32
CA ALA A 67 -10.67 -10.75 9.65
C ALA A 67 -9.34 -10.07 10.02
N PHE A 68 -8.47 -9.86 9.05
CA PHE A 68 -7.24 -9.10 9.20
C PHE A 68 -7.52 -7.63 9.55
N ALA A 69 -8.43 -6.99 8.81
CA ALA A 69 -8.81 -5.61 9.06
C ALA A 69 -9.38 -5.43 10.48
N ASP A 70 -10.28 -6.32 10.89
CA ASP A 70 -10.85 -6.31 12.25
C ASP A 70 -9.77 -6.47 13.34
N ALA A 71 -8.86 -7.43 13.17
CA ALA A 71 -7.80 -7.70 14.14
C ALA A 71 -6.90 -6.47 14.39
N TRP A 72 -6.65 -5.68 13.35
CA TRP A 72 -5.76 -4.51 13.41
C TRP A 72 -6.49 -3.16 13.42
N LYS A 73 -7.82 -3.16 13.54
CA LYS A 73 -8.66 -1.94 13.54
C LYS A 73 -8.39 -1.09 12.30
N LEU A 74 -8.46 -1.73 11.16
CA LEU A 74 -8.39 -1.10 9.86
C LEU A 74 -9.78 -1.12 9.24
N THR A 75 -10.17 -0.03 8.62
CA THR A 75 -11.39 0.03 7.82
C THR A 75 -11.08 -0.39 6.40
N GLN A 76 -11.88 -1.31 5.88
CA GLN A 76 -11.80 -1.73 4.48
C GLN A 76 -12.71 -0.86 3.63
N GLU A 77 -12.12 -0.21 2.61
CA GLU A 77 -12.88 0.50 1.59
C GLU A 77 -13.55 -0.48 0.61
N SER A 78 -14.68 -0.07 0.06
CA SER A 78 -15.30 -0.83 -1.04
C SER A 78 -14.36 -0.85 -2.24
N PRO A 79 -14.18 -2.01 -2.91
CA PRO A 79 -13.34 -2.09 -4.11
C PRO A 79 -13.83 -1.15 -5.21
N GLN A 80 -13.00 -0.22 -5.60
CA GLN A 80 -13.30 0.78 -6.63
C GLN A 80 -12.01 1.41 -7.17
N SER A 81 -12.08 1.98 -8.37
CA SER A 81 -11.05 2.89 -8.87
C SER A 81 -11.28 4.30 -8.30
N TYR A 82 -10.21 4.96 -7.89
CA TYR A 82 -10.28 6.28 -7.29
C TYR A 82 -9.97 7.37 -8.29
N THR A 83 -10.74 8.44 -8.26
CA THR A 83 -10.35 9.71 -8.89
C THR A 83 -9.22 10.36 -8.08
N ILE A 84 -8.53 11.33 -8.67
CA ILE A 84 -7.49 12.13 -8.00
C ILE A 84 -8.04 12.73 -6.70
N ASP A 85 -9.19 13.37 -6.77
CA ASP A 85 -9.81 14.01 -5.60
C ASP A 85 -10.22 12.99 -4.54
N GLY A 86 -10.80 11.85 -4.96
CA GLY A 86 -11.19 10.80 -4.02
C GLY A 86 -9.99 10.18 -3.29
N LEU A 87 -8.89 9.91 -3.99
CA LEU A 87 -7.67 9.39 -3.36
C LEU A 87 -7.01 10.45 -2.47
N ARG A 88 -7.00 11.73 -2.89
CA ARG A 88 -6.52 12.85 -2.08
C ARG A 88 -7.29 12.97 -0.77
N GLU A 89 -8.63 12.98 -0.85
CA GLU A 89 -9.49 13.09 0.32
C GLU A 89 -9.29 11.91 1.28
N LEU A 90 -9.17 10.70 0.75
CA LEU A 90 -8.91 9.50 1.55
C LEU A 90 -7.58 9.61 2.29
N LEU A 91 -6.49 9.95 1.59
CA LEU A 91 -5.17 10.16 2.19
C LEU A 91 -5.16 11.28 3.24
N GLN A 92 -5.81 12.42 2.95
CA GLN A 92 -5.86 13.54 3.87
C GLN A 92 -6.65 13.23 5.15
N SER A 93 -7.76 12.50 5.01
CA SER A 93 -8.68 12.23 6.13
C SER A 93 -8.31 10.99 6.93
N LYS A 94 -7.62 10.00 6.32
CA LYS A 94 -7.36 8.68 6.92
C LYS A 94 -5.88 8.40 7.20
N GLY A 95 -4.96 9.11 6.55
CA GLY A 95 -3.53 8.84 6.64
C GLY A 95 -3.03 7.91 5.55
N PRO A 96 -1.89 7.22 5.77
CA PRO A 96 -1.34 6.28 4.81
C PRO A 96 -2.29 5.10 4.59
N LEU A 97 -2.29 4.56 3.36
CA LEU A 97 -3.20 3.51 2.93
C LEU A 97 -2.45 2.21 2.69
N TRP A 98 -2.89 1.13 3.32
CA TRP A 98 -2.50 -0.22 2.94
C TRP A 98 -3.23 -0.60 1.66
N VAL A 99 -2.52 -1.07 0.65
CA VAL A 99 -3.09 -1.43 -0.65
C VAL A 99 -2.68 -2.84 -1.02
N GLY A 100 -3.66 -3.73 -1.14
CA GLY A 100 -3.48 -5.06 -1.70
C GLY A 100 -3.84 -5.08 -3.17
N ALA A 101 -2.94 -5.56 -4.00
CA ALA A 101 -3.09 -5.63 -5.44
C ALA A 101 -2.63 -6.97 -6.01
N ALA A 102 -2.92 -7.22 -7.28
CA ALA A 102 -2.63 -8.49 -7.93
C ALA A 102 -1.25 -8.53 -8.64
N VAL A 103 -0.32 -7.64 -8.34
CA VAL A 103 0.98 -7.55 -9.02
C VAL A 103 2.13 -7.47 -8.02
N PRO A 104 3.19 -8.25 -8.21
CA PRO A 104 3.44 -9.37 -9.13
C PRO A 104 2.88 -10.72 -8.62
N GLY A 105 1.63 -10.86 -8.53
CA GLY A 105 0.88 -11.82 -7.74
C GLY A 105 0.09 -11.05 -6.71
N LEU A 106 -0.40 -11.67 -5.63
CA LEU A 106 -1.04 -10.93 -4.54
C LEU A 106 0.06 -10.20 -3.73
N HIS A 107 0.19 -8.90 -3.93
CA HIS A 107 1.17 -8.06 -3.26
C HIS A 107 0.52 -6.92 -2.49
N ALA A 108 1.13 -6.52 -1.39
CA ALA A 108 0.66 -5.40 -0.58
C ALA A 108 1.75 -4.33 -0.46
N ILE A 109 1.34 -3.08 -0.65
CA ILE A 109 2.17 -1.87 -0.54
C ILE A 109 1.49 -0.84 0.34
N VAL A 110 2.16 0.28 0.60
CA VAL A 110 1.58 1.43 1.32
C VAL A 110 1.65 2.68 0.45
N ILE A 111 0.52 3.32 0.22
CA ILE A 111 0.49 4.68 -0.33
C ILE A 111 0.74 5.66 0.83
N THR A 112 1.82 6.42 0.73
CA THR A 112 2.22 7.41 1.73
C THR A 112 1.92 8.84 1.31
N GLY A 113 1.51 9.06 0.08
CA GLY A 113 1.18 10.40 -0.38
C GLY A 113 0.72 10.48 -1.83
N LEU A 114 0.23 11.66 -2.17
CA LEU A 114 -0.23 12.04 -3.50
C LEU A 114 0.06 13.51 -3.72
N TYR A 115 0.63 13.87 -4.88
CA TYR A 115 0.84 15.27 -5.23
C TYR A 115 0.54 15.53 -6.71
N SER A 116 0.16 16.77 -7.01
CA SER A 116 -0.21 17.20 -8.36
C SER A 116 0.09 18.68 -8.56
N ASP A 117 0.39 19.06 -9.81
CA ASP A 117 0.41 20.45 -10.25
C ASP A 117 -0.98 20.97 -10.69
N GLY A 118 -2.03 20.14 -10.52
CA GLY A 118 -3.38 20.40 -10.94
C GLY A 118 -3.74 19.79 -12.30
N THR A 119 -2.85 18.97 -12.87
CA THR A 119 -3.11 18.22 -14.10
C THR A 119 -3.08 16.71 -13.86
N ASP A 120 -3.84 15.95 -14.62
CA ASP A 120 -3.91 14.49 -14.49
C ASP A 120 -2.56 13.84 -14.81
N ASP A 121 -1.88 14.35 -15.85
CA ASP A 121 -0.59 13.81 -16.30
C ASP A 121 0.55 14.03 -15.30
N ASN A 122 0.44 15.08 -14.45
CA ASN A 122 1.41 15.40 -13.41
C ASN A 122 0.85 15.15 -12.00
N THR A 123 0.09 14.07 -11.86
CA THR A 123 -0.37 13.57 -10.56
C THR A 123 0.40 12.31 -10.22
N PHE A 124 1.04 12.29 -9.04
CA PHE A 124 1.98 11.27 -8.63
C PHE A 124 1.63 10.66 -7.27
N VAL A 125 1.77 9.34 -7.17
CA VAL A 125 1.56 8.54 -5.96
C VAL A 125 2.91 8.20 -5.34
N ARG A 126 3.09 8.48 -4.03
CA ARG A 126 4.25 8.05 -3.24
C ARG A 126 3.95 6.70 -2.61
N ILE A 127 4.89 5.76 -2.78
CA ILE A 127 4.71 4.37 -2.40
C ILE A 127 5.89 3.91 -1.54
N ASN A 128 5.56 3.24 -0.42
CA ASN A 128 6.45 2.37 0.31
C ASN A 128 6.10 0.92 -0.06
N ASP A 129 7.03 0.24 -0.70
CA ASP A 129 6.92 -1.17 -1.06
C ASP A 129 7.81 -1.98 -0.10
N PRO A 130 7.27 -2.96 0.61
CA PRO A 130 8.08 -3.79 1.51
C PRO A 130 9.07 -4.70 0.78
N TRP A 131 8.94 -4.86 -0.53
CA TRP A 131 9.86 -5.65 -1.34
C TRP A 131 10.96 -4.78 -1.94
N ASP A 132 12.15 -5.33 -2.02
CA ASP A 132 13.27 -4.68 -2.70
C ASP A 132 13.01 -4.61 -4.21
N ARG A 133 13.27 -3.44 -4.79
CA ARG A 133 13.25 -3.22 -6.24
C ARG A 133 14.56 -2.63 -6.70
N ASP A 134 14.97 -2.92 -7.91
CA ASP A 134 16.06 -2.20 -8.57
C ASP A 134 15.66 -0.72 -8.66
N PRO A 135 16.49 0.23 -8.17
CA PRO A 135 16.15 1.63 -8.21
C PRO A 135 15.96 2.08 -9.66
N GLY A 136 14.71 2.20 -10.05
CA GLY A 136 14.32 2.65 -11.38
C GLY A 136 14.61 4.13 -11.59
N THR A 137 14.41 4.60 -12.81
CA THR A 137 14.36 6.03 -13.12
C THR A 137 13.06 6.62 -12.52
N PRO A 138 13.03 7.94 -12.20
CA PRO A 138 11.79 8.57 -11.75
C PRO A 138 10.61 8.25 -12.67
N GLY A 139 9.51 7.78 -12.08
CA GLY A 139 8.33 7.32 -12.82
C GLY A 139 8.36 5.85 -13.23
N ASN A 140 9.36 5.08 -12.77
CA ASN A 140 9.41 3.64 -12.93
C ASN A 140 9.78 2.98 -11.60
N ALA A 141 8.97 2.04 -11.15
CA ALA A 141 9.19 1.34 -9.89
C ALA A 141 10.40 0.38 -9.90
N GLY A 142 10.98 0.12 -11.06
CA GLY A 142 12.04 -0.87 -11.21
C GLY A 142 11.55 -2.32 -11.17
N ALA A 143 12.47 -3.26 -11.40
CA ALA A 143 12.18 -4.69 -11.31
C ALA A 143 12.27 -5.17 -9.86
N TYR A 144 11.45 -6.14 -9.48
CA TYR A 144 11.56 -6.81 -8.19
C TYR A 144 12.87 -7.60 -8.10
N LEU A 145 13.53 -7.54 -6.96
CA LEU A 145 14.75 -8.29 -6.65
C LEU A 145 14.42 -9.51 -5.81
N ASP A 146 15.31 -10.51 -5.81
CA ASP A 146 15.19 -11.70 -4.95
C ASP A 146 15.69 -11.43 -3.51
N THR A 147 15.71 -10.16 -3.09
CA THR A 147 16.13 -9.72 -1.76
C THR A 147 14.99 -9.07 -0.99
N HIS A 148 15.13 -9.08 0.34
CA HIS A 148 14.15 -8.51 1.26
C HIS A 148 14.85 -7.71 2.37
N ASP A 149 15.90 -6.98 2.00
CA ASP A 149 16.80 -6.36 2.98
C ASP A 149 16.31 -4.99 3.45
N HIS A 150 15.65 -4.21 2.59
CA HIS A 150 15.39 -2.78 2.85
C HIS A 150 13.99 -2.32 2.50
N GLY A 151 13.30 -2.99 1.56
CA GLY A 151 12.12 -2.43 0.91
C GLY A 151 12.50 -1.26 -0.02
N THR A 152 11.53 -0.71 -0.72
CA THR A 152 11.79 0.36 -1.71
C THR A 152 10.76 1.48 -1.61
N GLN A 153 11.23 2.72 -1.66
CA GLN A 153 10.38 3.90 -1.84
C GLN A 153 10.47 4.38 -3.29
N TYR A 154 9.33 4.61 -3.90
CA TYR A 154 9.27 5.14 -5.27
C TYR A 154 8.02 5.97 -5.51
N VAL A 155 7.98 6.59 -6.67
CA VAL A 155 6.88 7.45 -7.12
C VAL A 155 6.46 7.00 -8.50
N LEU A 156 5.15 6.81 -8.69
CA LEU A 156 4.53 6.56 -10.00
C LEU A 156 3.58 7.70 -10.34
N THR A 157 3.35 7.96 -11.63
CA THR A 157 2.15 8.73 -11.99
C THR A 157 0.91 7.96 -11.57
N LEU A 158 -0.18 8.65 -11.28
CA LEU A 158 -1.44 7.98 -10.94
C LEU A 158 -1.89 7.03 -12.07
N GLN A 159 -1.64 7.40 -13.32
CA GLN A 159 -1.92 6.55 -14.47
C GLN A 159 -1.08 5.26 -14.46
N GLN A 160 0.22 5.35 -14.17
CA GLN A 160 1.09 4.18 -14.05
C GLN A 160 0.68 3.30 -12.87
N PHE A 161 0.33 3.92 -11.74
CA PHE A 161 -0.20 3.20 -10.58
C PHE A 161 -1.47 2.42 -10.96
N ALA A 162 -2.43 3.05 -11.63
CA ALA A 162 -3.64 2.39 -12.09
C ALA A 162 -3.34 1.26 -13.09
N GLN A 163 -2.41 1.46 -14.01
CA GLN A 163 -2.00 0.42 -14.96
C GLN A 163 -1.29 -0.76 -14.29
N GLU A 164 -0.42 -0.50 -13.34
CA GLU A 164 0.37 -1.55 -12.67
C GLU A 164 -0.46 -2.30 -11.63
N TYR A 165 -1.29 -1.61 -10.85
CA TYR A 165 -1.98 -2.19 -9.71
C TYR A 165 -3.48 -2.41 -9.91
N GLU A 166 -4.16 -1.59 -10.72
CA GLU A 166 -5.59 -1.76 -11.00
C GLU A 166 -5.87 -2.61 -12.23
N ALA A 167 -5.17 -2.35 -13.35
CA ALA A 167 -5.41 -3.05 -14.61
C ALA A 167 -4.90 -4.49 -14.63
N ALA A 168 -3.92 -4.82 -13.79
CA ALA A 168 -3.44 -6.20 -13.65
C ALA A 168 -4.42 -7.11 -12.90
N ALA A 169 -5.58 -6.63 -12.50
CA ALA A 169 -6.67 -7.40 -11.92
C ALA A 169 -7.41 -8.30 -12.95
N ASP A 170 -6.70 -8.88 -13.92
CA ASP A 170 -7.21 -9.96 -14.79
C ASP A 170 -7.45 -11.27 -14.02
N PHE A 171 -7.23 -11.27 -12.70
CA PHE A 171 -7.68 -12.35 -11.84
C PHE A 171 -9.17 -12.15 -11.53
N PRO A 172 -10.04 -13.06 -11.98
CA PRO A 172 -11.47 -12.97 -11.65
C PRO A 172 -11.65 -12.89 -10.14
N ASN A 173 -12.28 -11.81 -9.68
CA ASN A 173 -12.59 -11.48 -8.29
C ASN A 173 -11.43 -10.92 -7.43
N VAL A 174 -10.33 -10.46 -7.99
CA VAL A 174 -9.32 -9.68 -7.25
C VAL A 174 -9.43 -8.22 -7.67
N ASN A 175 -10.03 -7.41 -6.83
CA ASN A 175 -10.02 -5.96 -6.95
C ASN A 175 -8.92 -5.40 -6.03
N ILE A 176 -8.44 -4.17 -6.30
CA ILE A 176 -7.62 -3.45 -5.34
C ILE A 176 -8.39 -3.37 -4.01
N GLN A 177 -7.70 -3.79 -2.95
CA GLN A 177 -8.18 -3.67 -1.58
C GLN A 177 -7.46 -2.51 -0.91
N ILE A 178 -8.20 -1.50 -0.45
CA ILE A 178 -7.64 -0.42 0.36
C ILE A 178 -8.12 -0.59 1.80
N LEU A 179 -7.15 -0.61 2.71
CA LEU A 179 -7.38 -0.54 4.13
C LEU A 179 -6.72 0.73 4.69
N HIS A 180 -7.37 1.36 5.63
CA HIS A 180 -6.83 2.54 6.31
C HIS A 180 -7.08 2.46 7.82
N PRO A 181 -6.30 3.16 8.65
CA PRO A 181 -6.57 3.25 10.07
C PRO A 181 -7.97 3.80 10.35
N GLU A 182 -8.64 3.26 11.35
CA GLU A 182 -9.79 3.94 11.94
C GLU A 182 -9.28 5.20 12.62
N GLY A 183 -9.65 6.36 12.11
CA GLY A 183 -9.32 7.73 12.47
C GLY A 183 -8.31 8.01 13.60
N ARG A 184 -7.46 8.98 13.34
CA ARG A 184 -6.74 9.66 14.44
C ARG A 184 -7.68 10.58 15.21
#